data_080217dcd1cd4a79d64e61b0297779bd
#
_entry.id   080217dcd1cd4a79d64e61b0297779bd
#
_cell.length_a   1.000
_cell.length_b   1.000
_cell.length_c   1.000
_cell.angle_alpha   90.00
_cell.angle_beta   90.00
_cell.angle_gamma   90.00
#
_symmetry.space_group_name_H-M   'P 1'
#
loop_
_entity.id
_entity.type
_entity.pdbx_description
1 polymer ?
#
loop_
_entity_poly.entity_id
_entity_poly.type
_entity_poly.pdbx_seq_one_letter_code
_entity_poly.pdbx_strand_id
1 'polypeptide(L)'
;IDKVKERLKEVEKGLPKGVKVVPFYDRTELIENTIGTVYSALSEEIVITVVVILLFLLHFQSSILVSLTLPFGVGISFILMKLIGIDSNVMSLSGMVIAIGSMVDMGIIMTENIYSHLSEKPEASKSERVEIIVRSAREVGPAILTAVMTTIVTFLPVFGLEGSEGKLFGPLA
;
A
#
# COMPACT_ATOMS: atom_id res chain seq x y z
N ILE A 1 -7.51 1.03 -23.98
CA ILE A 1 -8.81 1.55 -24.45
C ILE A 1 -8.56 2.78 -25.31
N ASP A 2 -7.78 3.77 -24.87
CA ASP A 2 -7.53 5.06 -25.59
C ASP A 2 -6.94 4.86 -26.98
N LYS A 3 -5.93 3.97 -27.13
CA LYS A 3 -5.39 3.60 -28.44
C LYS A 3 -6.42 2.97 -29.37
N VAL A 4 -7.40 2.25 -28.83
CA VAL A 4 -8.50 1.67 -29.61
C VAL A 4 -9.46 2.77 -30.06
N LYS A 5 -9.80 3.70 -29.17
CA LYS A 5 -10.64 4.86 -29.48
C LYS A 5 -9.99 5.76 -30.56
N GLU A 6 -8.69 5.97 -30.48
CA GLU A 6 -7.95 6.70 -31.52
C GLU A 6 -8.01 6.00 -32.89
N ARG A 7 -7.74 4.68 -32.89
CA ARG A 7 -7.84 3.89 -34.11
C ARG A 7 -9.26 3.85 -34.68
N LEU A 8 -10.27 3.75 -33.83
CA LEU A 8 -11.68 3.83 -34.27
C LEU A 8 -12.00 5.15 -34.99
N LYS A 9 -11.51 6.28 -34.48
CA LYS A 9 -11.65 7.58 -35.14
C LYS A 9 -10.96 7.65 -36.50
N GLU A 10 -9.84 6.96 -36.66
CA GLU A 10 -9.14 6.88 -37.96
C GLU A 10 -9.94 6.01 -38.96
N VAL A 11 -10.45 4.88 -38.51
CA VAL A 11 -11.27 3.96 -39.32
C VAL A 11 -12.58 4.65 -39.75
N GLU A 12 -13.19 5.40 -38.83
CA GLU A 12 -14.46 6.09 -39.10
C GLU A 12 -14.36 7.09 -40.26
N LYS A 13 -13.18 7.71 -40.47
CA LYS A 13 -12.92 8.60 -41.61
C LYS A 13 -12.90 7.88 -42.95
N GLY A 14 -12.67 6.60 -42.99
CA GLY A 14 -12.65 5.76 -44.19
C GLY A 14 -13.98 5.08 -44.52
N LEU A 15 -14.99 5.22 -43.66
CA LEU A 15 -16.28 4.56 -43.84
C LEU A 15 -17.18 5.29 -44.84
N PRO A 16 -18.07 4.57 -45.55
CA PRO A 16 -19.07 5.17 -46.44
C PRO A 16 -20.00 6.11 -45.65
N LYS A 17 -20.51 7.14 -46.36
CA LYS A 17 -21.47 8.10 -45.78
C LYS A 17 -22.69 7.40 -45.18
N GLY A 18 -22.94 7.64 -43.90
CA GLY A 18 -24.06 7.07 -43.17
C GLY A 18 -23.68 5.89 -42.27
N VAL A 19 -22.48 5.37 -42.36
CA VAL A 19 -21.98 4.32 -41.46
C VAL A 19 -21.19 4.95 -40.33
N LYS A 20 -21.57 4.63 -39.06
CA LYS A 20 -20.88 5.07 -37.86
C LYS A 20 -20.48 3.86 -37.03
N VAL A 21 -19.31 3.93 -36.41
CA VAL A 21 -18.89 2.94 -35.40
C VAL A 21 -19.41 3.37 -34.06
N VAL A 22 -20.35 2.62 -33.51
CA VAL A 22 -20.92 2.89 -32.18
C VAL A 22 -20.36 1.87 -31.21
N PRO A 23 -19.57 2.28 -30.21
CA PRO A 23 -19.11 1.36 -29.18
C PRO A 23 -20.31 0.85 -28.38
N PHE A 24 -20.55 -0.45 -28.46
CA PHE A 24 -21.67 -1.11 -27.76
C PHE A 24 -21.41 -1.18 -26.25
N TYR A 25 -20.16 -1.34 -25.83
CA TYR A 25 -19.77 -1.43 -24.43
C TYR A 25 -18.38 -0.81 -24.22
N ASP A 26 -18.35 0.24 -23.43
CA ASP A 26 -17.10 0.94 -23.05
C ASP A 26 -16.89 0.81 -21.55
N ARG A 27 -15.77 0.18 -21.17
CA ARG A 27 -15.40 -0.01 -19.77
C ARG A 27 -14.60 1.15 -19.18
N THR A 28 -14.34 2.22 -19.94
CA THR A 28 -13.50 3.33 -19.47
C THR A 28 -14.04 3.93 -18.20
N GLU A 29 -15.33 4.27 -18.18
CA GLU A 29 -15.97 4.87 -17.01
C GLU A 29 -15.91 3.95 -15.77
N LEU A 30 -16.13 2.65 -15.95
CA LEU A 30 -16.02 1.68 -14.87
C LEU A 30 -14.60 1.61 -14.31
N ILE A 31 -13.59 1.61 -15.18
CA ILE A 31 -12.18 1.57 -14.79
C ILE A 31 -11.79 2.86 -14.06
N GLU A 32 -12.16 4.03 -14.60
CA GLU A 32 -11.87 5.33 -14.00
C GLU A 32 -12.53 5.47 -12.62
N ASN A 33 -13.79 5.11 -12.50
CA ASN A 33 -14.51 5.13 -11.22
C ASN A 33 -13.89 4.18 -10.20
N THR A 34 -13.48 2.99 -10.64
CA THR A 34 -12.82 2.01 -9.77
C THR A 34 -11.46 2.51 -9.28
N ILE A 35 -10.63 3.03 -10.17
CA ILE A 35 -9.33 3.63 -9.81
C ILE A 35 -9.55 4.82 -8.89
N GLY A 36 -10.51 5.69 -9.18
CA GLY A 36 -10.88 6.82 -8.34
C GLY A 36 -11.28 6.40 -6.92
N THR A 37 -12.11 5.38 -6.79
CA THR A 37 -12.54 4.83 -5.50
C THR A 37 -11.36 4.30 -4.69
N VAL A 38 -10.47 3.52 -5.32
CA VAL A 38 -9.29 2.98 -4.63
C VAL A 38 -8.32 4.10 -4.21
N TYR A 39 -8.10 5.09 -5.09
CA TYR A 39 -7.26 6.23 -4.76
C TYR A 39 -7.81 7.04 -3.59
N SER A 40 -9.12 7.28 -3.56
CA SER A 40 -9.79 7.95 -2.44
C SER A 40 -9.66 7.14 -1.16
N ALA A 41 -9.91 5.82 -1.21
CA ALA A 41 -9.79 4.94 -0.05
C ALA A 41 -8.36 4.93 0.52
N LEU A 42 -7.33 4.80 -0.33
CA LEU A 42 -5.93 4.87 0.09
C LEU A 42 -5.58 6.22 0.73
N SER A 43 -6.06 7.32 0.13
CA SER A 43 -5.82 8.66 0.65
C SER A 43 -6.49 8.88 2.00
N GLU A 44 -7.73 8.46 2.14
CA GLU A 44 -8.49 8.54 3.40
C GLU A 44 -7.84 7.70 4.49
N GLU A 45 -7.42 6.47 4.18
CA GLU A 45 -6.72 5.59 5.10
C GLU A 45 -5.43 6.22 5.61
N ILE A 46 -4.59 6.76 4.71
CA ILE A 46 -3.35 7.44 5.10
C ILE A 46 -3.64 8.63 6.00
N VAL A 47 -4.62 9.48 5.66
CA VAL A 47 -4.98 10.66 6.45
C VAL A 47 -5.49 10.27 7.83
N ILE A 48 -6.42 9.32 7.90
CA ILE A 48 -6.98 8.84 9.18
C ILE A 48 -5.87 8.25 10.04
N THR A 49 -5.02 7.42 9.46
CA THR A 49 -3.89 6.79 10.15
C THR A 49 -2.92 7.84 10.71
N VAL A 50 -2.55 8.84 9.91
CA VAL A 50 -1.69 9.95 10.37
C VAL A 50 -2.31 10.70 11.53
N VAL A 51 -3.61 11.00 11.46
CA VAL A 51 -4.34 11.67 12.54
C VAL A 51 -4.34 10.83 13.81
N VAL A 52 -4.62 9.53 13.70
CA VAL A 52 -4.61 8.59 14.82
C VAL A 52 -3.21 8.51 15.45
N ILE A 53 -2.17 8.36 14.63
CA ILE A 53 -0.78 8.32 15.11
C ILE A 53 -0.43 9.60 15.87
N LEU A 54 -0.81 10.78 15.35
CA LEU A 54 -0.57 12.07 16.00
C LEU A 54 -1.28 12.17 17.36
N LEU A 55 -2.50 11.65 17.46
CA LEU A 55 -3.29 11.68 18.69
C LEU A 55 -2.74 10.72 19.76
N PHE A 56 -2.32 9.53 19.38
CA PHE A 56 -1.89 8.50 20.33
C PHE A 56 -0.43 8.62 20.77
N LEU A 57 0.47 8.93 19.84
CA LEU A 57 1.90 9.07 20.21
C LEU A 57 2.22 10.33 21.01
N LEU A 58 1.36 11.38 20.96
CA LEU A 58 1.53 12.68 21.65
C LEU A 58 2.89 13.37 21.39
N HIS A 59 3.73 12.79 20.53
CA HIS A 59 5.08 13.25 20.18
C HIS A 59 5.19 13.48 18.69
N PHE A 60 5.13 14.73 18.28
CA PHE A 60 5.08 15.16 16.89
C PHE A 60 6.23 14.58 16.02
N GLN A 61 7.45 14.51 16.55
CA GLN A 61 8.60 13.97 15.81
C GLN A 61 8.48 12.47 15.49
N SER A 62 8.07 11.69 16.47
CA SER A 62 7.85 10.23 16.32
C SER A 62 6.71 9.95 15.36
N SER A 63 5.63 10.71 15.45
CA SER A 63 4.45 10.59 14.60
C SER A 63 4.77 10.88 13.14
N ILE A 64 5.57 11.91 12.84
CA ILE A 64 6.03 12.21 11.47
C ILE A 64 6.86 11.05 10.93
N LEU A 65 7.75 10.47 11.73
CA LEU A 65 8.62 9.38 11.31
C LEU A 65 7.81 8.16 10.88
N VAL A 66 6.85 7.74 11.70
CA VAL A 66 5.94 6.63 11.38
C VAL A 66 5.08 6.97 10.15
N SER A 67 4.52 8.18 10.09
CA SER A 67 3.70 8.62 8.96
C SER A 67 4.46 8.62 7.63
N LEU A 68 5.75 8.94 7.64
CA LEU A 68 6.59 8.90 6.44
C LEU A 68 6.87 7.48 5.94
N THR A 69 6.82 6.45 6.80
CA THR A 69 7.02 5.07 6.36
C THR A 69 5.91 4.59 5.42
N LEU A 70 4.68 5.14 5.55
CA LEU A 70 3.53 4.77 4.74
C LEU A 70 3.73 5.05 3.24
N PRO A 71 3.97 6.31 2.82
CA PRO A 71 4.15 6.60 1.40
C PRO A 71 5.40 5.90 0.83
N PHE A 72 6.46 5.71 1.62
CA PHE A 72 7.62 4.94 1.20
C PHE A 72 7.29 3.46 0.99
N GLY A 73 6.56 2.83 1.92
CA GLY A 73 6.12 1.44 1.80
C GLY A 73 5.24 1.22 0.58
N VAL A 74 4.25 2.07 0.37
CA VAL A 74 3.37 2.05 -0.82
C VAL A 74 4.18 2.26 -2.10
N GLY A 75 5.11 3.21 -2.12
CA GLY A 75 5.98 3.46 -3.27
C GLY A 75 6.86 2.26 -3.61
N ILE A 76 7.47 1.62 -2.60
CA ILE A 76 8.26 0.39 -2.77
C ILE A 76 7.39 -0.74 -3.31
N SER A 77 6.17 -0.91 -2.79
CA SER A 77 5.23 -1.92 -3.27
C SER A 77 4.91 -1.75 -4.75
N PHE A 78 4.64 -0.53 -5.23
CA PHE A 78 4.42 -0.27 -6.65
C PHE A 78 5.66 -0.57 -7.51
N ILE A 79 6.86 -0.27 -7.02
CA ILE A 79 8.11 -0.60 -7.71
C ILE A 79 8.26 -2.12 -7.83
N LEU A 80 8.02 -2.86 -6.74
CA LEU A 80 8.11 -4.32 -6.72
C LEU A 80 7.05 -4.95 -7.62
N MET A 81 5.80 -4.50 -7.58
CA MET A 81 4.74 -4.96 -8.48
C MET A 81 5.17 -4.82 -9.95
N LYS A 82 5.73 -3.67 -10.31
CA LYS A 82 6.21 -3.42 -11.68
C LYS A 82 7.36 -4.35 -12.06
N LEU A 83 8.29 -4.63 -11.14
CA LEU A 83 9.43 -5.52 -11.39
C LEU A 83 9.02 -6.99 -11.55
N ILE A 84 8.02 -7.43 -10.79
CA ILE A 84 7.50 -8.81 -10.81
C ILE A 84 6.47 -8.98 -11.94
N GLY A 85 5.96 -7.90 -12.52
CA GLY A 85 4.96 -7.92 -13.58
C GLY A 85 3.53 -8.10 -13.08
N ILE A 86 3.25 -7.68 -11.85
CA ILE A 86 1.89 -7.66 -11.29
C ILE A 86 1.21 -6.35 -11.70
N ASP A 87 0.07 -6.47 -12.35
CA ASP A 87 -0.73 -5.31 -12.75
C ASP A 87 -1.41 -4.65 -11.56
N SER A 88 -1.41 -3.31 -11.55
CA SER A 88 -2.20 -2.53 -10.61
C SER A 88 -3.67 -2.66 -10.95
N ASN A 89 -4.39 -3.48 -10.21
CA ASN A 89 -5.82 -3.68 -10.33
C ASN A 89 -6.49 -3.55 -8.95
N VAL A 90 -7.81 -3.62 -8.90
CA VAL A 90 -8.58 -3.45 -7.65
C VAL A 90 -8.12 -4.42 -6.56
N MET A 91 -7.81 -5.66 -6.94
CA MET A 91 -7.40 -6.70 -5.97
C MET A 91 -6.00 -6.43 -5.41
N SER A 92 -5.01 -6.12 -6.26
CA SER A 92 -3.66 -5.79 -5.79
C SER A 92 -3.64 -4.51 -4.94
N LEU A 93 -4.47 -3.51 -5.29
CA LEU A 93 -4.61 -2.30 -4.50
C LEU A 93 -5.31 -2.55 -3.16
N SER A 94 -6.31 -3.44 -3.13
CA SER A 94 -6.94 -3.88 -1.88
C SER A 94 -5.97 -4.63 -0.96
N GLY A 95 -5.08 -5.45 -1.52
CA GLY A 95 -3.99 -6.09 -0.77
C GLY A 95 -3.06 -5.06 -0.13
N MET A 96 -2.71 -3.99 -0.86
CA MET A 96 -1.92 -2.88 -0.30
C MET A 96 -2.63 -2.17 0.85
N VAL A 97 -3.94 -1.92 0.76
CA VAL A 97 -4.73 -1.32 1.85
C VAL A 97 -4.64 -2.17 3.12
N ILE A 98 -4.79 -3.49 2.99
CA ILE A 98 -4.65 -4.42 4.13
C ILE A 98 -3.23 -4.38 4.70
N ALA A 99 -2.21 -4.34 3.84
CA ALA A 99 -0.81 -4.31 4.25
C ALA A 99 -0.43 -3.01 4.98
N ILE A 100 -1.02 -1.87 4.60
CA ILE A 100 -0.80 -0.57 5.24
C ILE A 100 -1.13 -0.64 6.74
N GLY A 101 -2.28 -1.22 7.11
CA GLY A 101 -2.67 -1.38 8.51
C GLY A 101 -1.61 -2.11 9.33
N SER A 102 -1.15 -3.26 8.86
CA SER A 102 -0.09 -4.02 9.51
C SER A 102 1.24 -3.25 9.58
N MET A 103 1.59 -2.51 8.54
CA MET A 103 2.83 -1.72 8.49
C MET A 103 2.81 -0.58 9.51
N VAL A 104 1.66 0.06 9.68
CA VAL A 104 1.45 1.11 10.69
C VAL A 104 1.65 0.57 12.10
N ASP A 105 1.01 -0.54 12.42
CA ASP A 105 1.11 -1.15 13.74
C ASP A 105 2.57 -1.47 14.11
N MET A 106 3.31 -2.03 13.16
CA MET A 106 4.75 -2.33 13.35
C MET A 106 5.57 -1.05 13.54
N GLY A 107 5.28 0.00 12.78
CA GLY A 107 5.91 1.31 12.90
C GLY A 107 5.65 1.96 14.26
N ILE A 108 4.42 1.87 14.76
CA ILE A 108 4.03 2.38 16.08
C ILE A 108 4.76 1.62 17.17
N ILE A 109 4.70 0.27 17.17
CA ILE A 109 5.37 -0.58 18.17
C ILE A 109 6.87 -0.27 18.24
N MET A 110 7.54 -0.22 17.08
CA MET A 110 8.96 0.08 17.01
C MET A 110 9.29 1.46 17.58
N THR A 111 8.52 2.47 17.18
CA THR A 111 8.77 3.86 17.56
C THR A 111 8.46 4.09 19.04
N GLU A 112 7.38 3.52 19.56
CA GLU A 112 6.99 3.61 20.95
C GLU A 112 8.02 2.96 21.85
N ASN A 113 8.50 1.76 21.52
CA ASN A 113 9.54 1.08 22.29
C ASN A 113 10.86 1.88 22.32
N ILE A 114 11.29 2.41 21.19
CA ILE A 114 12.49 3.27 21.11
C ILE A 114 12.29 4.52 21.96
N TYR A 115 11.13 5.17 21.83
CA TYR A 115 10.83 6.40 22.57
C TYR A 115 10.79 6.17 24.09
N SER A 116 10.16 5.07 24.53
CA SER A 116 10.10 4.69 25.94
C SER A 116 11.50 4.60 26.56
N HIS A 117 12.39 3.86 25.92
CA HIS A 117 13.77 3.71 26.40
C HIS A 117 14.60 5.02 26.33
N LEU A 118 14.36 5.86 25.33
CA LEU A 118 15.01 7.17 25.25
C LEU A 118 14.52 8.13 26.33
N SER A 119 13.25 8.05 26.73
CA SER A 119 12.66 8.89 27.77
C SER A 119 13.15 8.55 29.18
N GLU A 120 13.62 7.31 29.40
CA GLU A 120 14.25 6.90 30.66
C GLU A 120 15.62 7.53 30.88
N LYS A 121 16.28 7.99 29.77
CA LYS A 121 17.63 8.59 29.82
C LYS A 121 17.69 9.90 29.02
N PRO A 122 17.05 10.97 29.50
CA PRO A 122 16.99 12.24 28.78
C PRO A 122 18.36 12.90 28.61
N GLU A 123 19.29 12.68 29.54
CA GLU A 123 20.66 13.23 29.56
C GLU A 123 21.66 12.41 28.71
N ALA A 124 21.21 11.36 28.02
CA ALA A 124 22.10 10.52 27.24
C ALA A 124 22.80 11.30 26.13
N SER A 125 24.10 11.08 25.98
CA SER A 125 24.92 11.60 24.89
C SER A 125 24.44 11.09 23.54
N LYS A 126 24.85 11.72 22.43
CA LYS A 126 24.49 11.27 21.07
C LYS A 126 24.86 9.80 20.80
N SER A 127 26.02 9.36 21.29
CA SER A 127 26.44 7.97 21.13
C SER A 127 25.59 6.99 21.91
N GLU A 128 25.27 7.31 23.15
CA GLU A 128 24.39 6.50 24.00
C GLU A 128 22.97 6.43 23.45
N ARG A 129 22.44 7.52 22.89
CA ARG A 129 21.12 7.53 22.23
C ARG A 129 21.07 6.56 21.04
N VAL A 130 22.12 6.51 20.22
CA VAL A 130 22.19 5.56 19.12
C VAL A 130 22.20 4.12 19.63
N GLU A 131 22.95 3.84 20.70
CA GLU A 131 22.98 2.53 21.33
C GLU A 131 21.61 2.11 21.88
N ILE A 132 20.92 3.04 22.57
CA ILE A 132 19.57 2.83 23.05
C ILE A 132 18.62 2.50 21.90
N ILE A 133 18.64 3.28 20.81
CA ILE A 133 17.80 3.04 19.62
C ILE A 133 18.04 1.65 19.04
N VAL A 134 19.30 1.27 18.83
CA VAL A 134 19.63 -0.05 18.26
C VAL A 134 19.20 -1.18 19.20
N ARG A 135 19.40 -1.02 20.50
CA ARG A 135 18.98 -2.01 21.49
C ARG A 135 17.46 -2.17 21.52
N SER A 136 16.72 -1.07 21.61
CA SER A 136 15.25 -1.08 21.61
C SER A 136 14.67 -1.67 20.33
N ALA A 137 15.26 -1.34 19.17
CA ALA A 137 14.85 -1.91 17.90
C ALA A 137 15.09 -3.44 17.84
N ARG A 138 16.19 -3.92 18.41
CA ARG A 138 16.48 -5.37 18.49
C ARG A 138 15.54 -6.12 19.44
N GLU A 139 15.00 -5.46 20.42
CA GLU A 139 14.07 -6.03 21.39
C GLU A 139 12.74 -6.41 20.74
N VAL A 140 12.15 -5.53 19.95
CA VAL A 140 10.86 -5.75 19.28
C VAL A 140 10.99 -6.34 17.88
N GLY A 141 12.16 -6.27 17.28
CA GLY A 141 12.44 -6.75 15.92
C GLY A 141 11.99 -8.18 15.66
N PRO A 142 12.33 -9.17 16.52
CA PRO A 142 11.89 -10.56 16.35
C PRO A 142 10.37 -10.73 16.40
N ALA A 143 9.67 -9.96 17.26
CA ALA A 143 8.21 -9.98 17.34
C ALA A 143 7.58 -9.45 16.06
N ILE A 144 8.08 -8.32 15.54
CA ILE A 144 7.66 -7.74 14.28
C ILE A 144 7.89 -8.73 13.13
N LEU A 145 9.09 -9.33 13.05
CA LEU A 145 9.39 -10.32 12.02
C LEU A 145 8.42 -11.51 12.08
N THR A 146 8.12 -12.00 13.27
CA THR A 146 7.16 -13.10 13.45
C THR A 146 5.76 -12.69 12.98
N ALA A 147 5.31 -11.47 13.29
CA ALA A 147 4.03 -10.96 12.85
C ALA A 147 3.96 -10.89 11.30
N VAL A 148 5.00 -10.34 10.66
CA VAL A 148 5.10 -10.29 9.18
C VAL A 148 5.05 -11.70 8.58
N MET A 149 5.86 -12.62 9.11
CA MET A 149 5.88 -14.00 8.63
C MET A 149 4.52 -14.70 8.80
N THR A 150 3.83 -14.45 9.90
CA THR A 150 2.47 -14.98 10.13
C THR A 150 1.49 -14.44 9.10
N THR A 151 1.55 -13.15 8.80
CA THR A 151 0.72 -12.53 7.75
C THR A 151 1.00 -13.17 6.39
N ILE A 152 2.27 -13.31 5.99
CA ILE A 152 2.66 -13.96 4.73
C ILE A 152 2.12 -15.39 4.66
N VAL A 153 2.31 -16.18 5.72
CA VAL A 153 1.82 -17.57 5.78
C VAL A 153 0.30 -17.64 5.66
N THR A 154 -0.43 -16.67 6.22
CA THR A 154 -1.89 -16.59 6.12
C THR A 154 -2.36 -16.39 4.67
N PHE A 155 -1.59 -15.70 3.85
CA PHE A 155 -1.91 -15.48 2.43
C PHE A 155 -1.47 -16.63 1.51
N LEU A 156 -0.57 -17.53 1.96
CA LEU A 156 -0.10 -18.65 1.12
C LEU A 156 -1.22 -19.51 0.52
N PRO A 157 -2.34 -19.83 1.23
CA PRO A 157 -3.43 -20.61 0.65
C PRO A 157 -4.07 -19.97 -0.59
N VAL A 158 -4.01 -18.63 -0.72
CA VAL A 158 -4.57 -17.91 -1.87
C VAL A 158 -3.87 -18.33 -3.18
N PHE A 159 -2.57 -18.62 -3.12
CA PHE A 159 -1.82 -19.10 -4.29
C PHE A 159 -2.19 -20.53 -4.71
N GLY A 160 -2.88 -21.27 -3.86
CA GLY A 160 -3.44 -22.59 -4.20
C GLY A 160 -4.81 -22.55 -4.87
N LEU A 161 -5.42 -21.36 -5.03
CA LEU A 161 -6.69 -21.21 -5.72
C LEU A 161 -6.50 -21.37 -7.23
N GLU A 162 -7.38 -22.15 -7.85
CA GLU A 162 -7.35 -22.44 -9.29
C GLU A 162 -8.49 -21.71 -10.03
N GLY A 163 -8.40 -21.69 -11.37
CA GLY A 163 -9.44 -21.16 -12.24
C GLY A 163 -9.65 -19.65 -12.13
N SER A 164 -10.91 -19.22 -12.07
CA SER A 164 -11.29 -17.81 -11.97
C SER A 164 -10.97 -17.19 -10.62
N GLU A 165 -11.06 -17.96 -9.54
CA GLU A 165 -10.78 -17.51 -8.19
C GLU A 165 -9.29 -17.20 -8.00
N GLY A 166 -8.40 -18.08 -8.46
CA GLY A 166 -6.97 -17.85 -8.41
C GLY A 166 -6.54 -16.61 -9.21
N LYS A 167 -7.14 -16.39 -10.39
CA LYS A 167 -6.87 -15.18 -11.20
C LYS A 167 -7.37 -13.90 -10.52
N LEU A 168 -8.45 -13.99 -9.76
CA LEU A 168 -9.06 -12.84 -9.07
C LEU A 168 -8.29 -12.50 -7.80
N PHE A 169 -8.00 -13.48 -6.94
CA PHE A 169 -7.42 -13.27 -5.62
C PHE A 169 -5.88 -13.34 -5.59
N GLY A 170 -5.25 -13.98 -6.59
CA GLY A 170 -3.79 -14.03 -6.68
C GLY A 170 -3.09 -12.66 -6.56
N PRO A 171 -3.57 -11.61 -7.26
CA PRO A 171 -2.98 -10.28 -7.14
C PRO A 171 -3.19 -9.58 -5.78
N LEU A 172 -4.10 -10.08 -4.93
CA LEU A 172 -4.35 -9.53 -3.59
C LEU A 172 -3.29 -10.02 -2.59
N ALA A 173 -2.81 -11.25 -2.74
CA ALA A 173 -1.85 -11.91 -1.86
C ALA A 173 -0.41 -11.54 -2.17
#